data_76a8e929331e57bf7417117934c6f721
#
_entry.id   76a8e929331e57bf7417117934c6f721
#
_cell.length_a   1.000
_cell.length_b   1.000
_cell.length_c   1.000
_cell.angle_alpha   90.00
_cell.angle_beta   90.00
_cell.angle_gamma   90.00
#
_symmetry.space_group_name_H-M   'P 1'
#
loop_
_entity.id
_entity.type
_entity.pdbx_description
1 polymer ?
#
loop_
_entity_poly.entity_id
_entity_poly.type
_entity_poly.pdbx_seq_one_letter_code
_entity_poly.pdbx_strand_id
1 'polypeptide(L)'
;MTWMRIIFLDNVNLQYPENLHASHTDYSLAIERMKVKKEWFSPKQQELIQHSGQRYVPTEKLIPNLFDKDEYVVHYRNLQYYISQGMVLEHIYEAIKFDQSPWMKPYIEMNTALRAKAKNDFEKDFFKLMNNSVFGKTMENLQKGNTSL
;
A
#
# COMPACT_ATOMS: atom_id res chain seq x y z
N MET A 1 8.79 20.41 -21.92
CA MET A 1 7.49 19.71 -22.10
C MET A 1 7.08 19.12 -20.76
N THR A 2 6.20 19.80 -20.04
CA THR A 2 5.76 19.41 -18.70
C THR A 2 4.69 18.33 -18.85
N TRP A 3 5.03 17.11 -18.53
CA TRP A 3 4.06 16.02 -18.53
C TRP A 3 3.18 16.19 -17.29
N MET A 4 2.07 16.87 -17.44
CA MET A 4 1.01 16.88 -16.45
C MET A 4 0.38 15.49 -16.44
N ARG A 5 0.70 14.68 -15.45
CA ARG A 5 0.08 13.36 -15.28
C ARG A 5 -1.15 13.53 -14.40
N ILE A 6 -2.29 13.25 -14.98
CA ILE A 6 -3.55 13.11 -14.24
C ILE A 6 -3.51 11.74 -13.56
N ILE A 7 -3.76 11.70 -12.27
CA ILE A 7 -3.90 10.47 -11.48
C ILE A 7 -5.30 10.41 -10.93
N PHE A 8 -5.88 9.21 -10.95
CA PHE A 8 -7.12 8.91 -10.26
C PHE A 8 -6.84 7.97 -9.10
N LEU A 9 -7.49 8.24 -7.97
CA LEU A 9 -7.73 7.28 -6.90
C LEU A 9 -9.20 6.91 -6.99
N ASP A 10 -9.46 5.63 -7.20
CA ASP A 10 -10.79 5.10 -7.41
C ASP A 10 -11.22 4.31 -6.16
N ASN A 11 -12.46 4.53 -5.70
CA ASN A 11 -13.11 3.67 -4.71
C ASN A 11 -14.05 2.74 -5.47
N VAL A 12 -13.80 1.43 -5.44
CA VAL A 12 -14.39 0.46 -6.36
C VAL A 12 -14.78 -0.84 -5.69
N ASN A 13 -15.75 -1.55 -6.28
CA ASN A 13 -15.96 -2.97 -6.04
C ASN A 13 -15.31 -3.78 -7.15
N LEU A 14 -14.52 -4.78 -6.75
CA LEU A 14 -13.83 -5.69 -7.64
C LEU A 14 -14.23 -7.13 -7.31
N GLN A 15 -14.76 -7.83 -8.29
CA GLN A 15 -14.95 -9.27 -8.19
C GLN A 15 -13.64 -9.99 -8.49
N TYR A 16 -13.35 -11.02 -7.69
CA TYR A 16 -12.22 -11.92 -7.87
C TYR A 16 -12.70 -13.27 -8.40
N PRO A 17 -12.77 -13.49 -9.73
CA PRO A 17 -13.33 -14.71 -10.31
C PRO A 17 -12.61 -15.98 -9.86
N GLU A 18 -13.35 -17.04 -9.57
CA GLU A 18 -12.81 -18.32 -9.07
C GLU A 18 -11.79 -18.96 -10.01
N ASN A 19 -11.93 -18.74 -11.33
CA ASN A 19 -10.98 -19.28 -12.30
C ASN A 19 -9.57 -18.68 -12.17
N LEU A 20 -9.41 -17.54 -11.50
CA LEU A 20 -8.11 -16.92 -11.21
C LEU A 20 -7.47 -17.47 -9.94
N HIS A 21 -8.24 -18.08 -9.04
CA HIS A 21 -7.75 -18.49 -7.72
C HIS A 21 -6.54 -19.42 -7.80
N ALA A 22 -6.57 -20.40 -8.71
CA ALA A 22 -5.47 -21.34 -8.86
C ALA A 22 -4.16 -20.69 -9.35
N SER A 23 -4.25 -19.66 -10.21
CA SER A 23 -3.09 -18.96 -10.75
C SER A 23 -2.57 -17.85 -9.83
N HIS A 24 -3.40 -17.32 -8.93
CA HIS A 24 -3.06 -16.22 -8.05
C HIS A 24 -2.80 -16.64 -6.58
N THR A 25 -2.65 -17.95 -6.32
CA THR A 25 -2.44 -18.48 -4.97
C THR A 25 -1.21 -17.90 -4.28
N ASP A 26 -0.10 -17.74 -5.01
CA ASP A 26 1.16 -17.25 -4.45
C ASP A 26 1.23 -15.71 -4.43
N TYR A 27 0.56 -15.05 -5.38
CA TYR A 27 0.58 -13.60 -5.57
C TYR A 27 -0.82 -13.06 -5.83
N SER A 28 -1.64 -13.01 -4.78
CA SER A 28 -2.97 -12.43 -4.90
C SER A 28 -2.92 -10.94 -5.16
N LEU A 29 -3.86 -10.46 -5.98
CA LEU A 29 -4.04 -9.03 -6.27
C LEU A 29 -4.86 -8.35 -5.18
N ALA A 30 -4.84 -7.02 -5.15
CA ALA A 30 -5.68 -6.20 -4.28
C ALA A 30 -5.61 -6.61 -2.80
N ILE A 31 -4.40 -6.55 -2.23
CA ILE A 31 -4.12 -6.84 -0.81
C ILE A 31 -4.86 -5.83 0.07
N GLU A 32 -5.55 -6.31 1.10
CA GLU A 32 -6.32 -5.48 2.01
C GLU A 32 -5.96 -5.65 3.49
N ARG A 33 -6.29 -4.65 4.30
CA ARG A 33 -6.14 -4.71 5.75
C ARG A 33 -7.35 -5.36 6.36
N MET A 34 -7.15 -6.48 7.05
CA MET A 34 -8.22 -7.16 7.76
C MET A 34 -7.71 -7.93 8.98
N LYS A 35 -8.66 -8.29 9.85
CA LYS A 35 -8.40 -9.17 10.99
C LYS A 35 -8.67 -10.60 10.55
N VAL A 36 -7.63 -11.45 10.62
CA VAL A 36 -7.77 -12.88 10.30
C VAL A 36 -8.69 -13.54 11.33
N LYS A 37 -9.67 -14.30 10.87
CA LYS A 37 -10.55 -15.10 11.73
C LYS A 37 -9.90 -16.44 12.04
N LYS A 38 -10.14 -17.00 13.22
CA LYS A 38 -9.59 -18.31 13.60
C LYS A 38 -10.02 -19.45 12.68
N GLU A 39 -11.21 -19.34 12.12
CA GLU A 39 -11.79 -20.32 11.20
C GLU A 39 -10.99 -20.44 9.88
N TRP A 40 -10.22 -19.40 9.54
CA TRP A 40 -9.39 -19.38 8.33
C TRP A 40 -8.02 -20.03 8.52
N PHE A 41 -7.68 -20.41 9.75
CA PHE A 41 -6.40 -21.03 10.02
C PHE A 41 -6.34 -22.46 9.47
N SER A 42 -5.21 -22.78 8.85
CA SER A 42 -4.92 -24.16 8.49
C SER A 42 -4.85 -25.04 9.75
N PRO A 43 -5.08 -26.36 9.62
CA PRO A 43 -4.94 -27.28 10.75
C PRO A 43 -3.59 -27.15 11.46
N LYS A 44 -2.51 -26.92 10.69
CA LYS A 44 -1.16 -26.74 11.25
C LYS A 44 -1.03 -25.43 12.05
N GLN A 45 -1.63 -24.35 11.60
CA GLN A 45 -1.63 -23.08 12.36
C GLN A 45 -2.43 -23.22 13.65
N GLN A 46 -3.55 -23.93 13.64
CA GLN A 46 -4.36 -24.21 14.84
C GLN A 46 -3.57 -25.03 15.86
N GLU A 47 -2.87 -26.07 15.41
CA GLU A 47 -1.97 -26.90 16.23
C GLU A 47 -0.86 -26.06 16.89
N LEU A 48 -0.17 -25.20 16.12
CA LEU A 48 0.88 -24.32 16.62
C LEU A 48 0.38 -23.36 17.69
N ILE A 49 -0.81 -22.79 17.52
CA ILE A 49 -1.42 -21.88 18.52
C ILE A 49 -1.74 -22.65 19.81
N GLN A 50 -2.26 -23.88 19.69
CA GLN A 50 -2.55 -24.72 20.86
C GLN A 50 -1.27 -25.06 21.63
N HIS A 51 -0.19 -25.45 20.94
CA HIS A 51 1.09 -25.79 21.55
C HIS A 51 1.81 -24.58 22.15
N SER A 52 1.65 -23.38 21.57
CA SER A 52 2.30 -22.16 22.09
C SER A 52 1.71 -21.68 23.43
N GLY A 53 0.52 -22.16 23.82
CA GLY A 53 -0.23 -21.68 24.97
C GLY A 53 -0.64 -20.20 24.90
N GLN A 54 -0.39 -19.54 23.77
CA GLN A 54 -0.70 -18.12 23.60
C GLN A 54 -2.16 -17.95 23.12
N ARG A 55 -2.84 -16.98 23.73
CA ARG A 55 -4.16 -16.57 23.25
C ARG A 55 -4.00 -15.82 21.93
N TYR A 56 -4.67 -16.29 20.88
CA TYR A 56 -4.76 -15.55 19.64
C TYR A 56 -5.54 -14.25 19.84
N VAL A 57 -4.91 -13.11 19.51
CA VAL A 57 -5.55 -11.80 19.47
C VAL A 57 -5.62 -11.36 17.99
N PRO A 58 -6.84 -11.16 17.44
CA PRO A 58 -6.99 -10.70 16.08
C PRO A 58 -6.42 -9.29 15.92
N THR A 59 -5.31 -9.16 15.22
CA THR A 59 -4.72 -7.88 14.86
C THR A 59 -4.94 -7.61 13.38
N GLU A 60 -5.14 -6.35 13.05
CA GLU A 60 -5.27 -5.91 11.67
C GLU A 60 -3.93 -6.03 10.94
N LYS A 61 -3.90 -6.74 9.83
CA LYS A 61 -2.71 -6.97 9.00
C LYS A 61 -3.05 -6.82 7.53
N LEU A 62 -2.05 -6.56 6.70
CA LEU A 62 -2.18 -6.71 5.25
C LEU A 62 -2.23 -8.19 4.92
N ILE A 63 -3.34 -8.63 4.35
CA ILE A 63 -3.62 -10.03 4.05
C ILE A 63 -3.81 -10.19 2.55
N PRO A 64 -2.99 -11.03 1.89
CA PRO A 64 -3.26 -11.48 0.55
C PRO A 64 -4.41 -12.50 0.61
N ASN A 65 -5.53 -12.19 -0.02
CA ASN A 65 -6.70 -13.07 -0.10
C ASN A 65 -7.30 -13.02 -1.51
N LEU A 66 -8.18 -13.96 -1.81
CA LEU A 66 -8.85 -14.11 -3.11
C LEU A 66 -10.36 -13.78 -3.01
N PHE A 67 -10.75 -13.01 -1.98
CA PHE A 67 -12.13 -12.55 -1.84
C PHE A 67 -12.40 -11.37 -2.78
N ASP A 68 -13.67 -11.17 -3.10
CA ASP A 68 -14.13 -9.94 -3.73
C ASP A 68 -13.78 -8.73 -2.86
N LYS A 69 -13.63 -7.57 -3.46
CA LYS A 69 -13.23 -6.35 -2.78
C LYS A 69 -14.37 -5.35 -2.80
N ASP A 70 -14.82 -4.96 -1.63
CA ASP A 70 -15.85 -3.94 -1.44
C ASP A 70 -15.21 -2.61 -1.02
N GLU A 71 -15.64 -1.51 -1.65
CA GLU A 71 -15.15 -0.15 -1.36
C GLU A 71 -13.62 -0.05 -1.33
N TYR A 72 -12.96 -0.75 -2.25
CA TYR A 72 -11.50 -0.83 -2.32
C TYR A 72 -10.90 0.42 -2.95
N VAL A 73 -10.07 1.13 -2.18
CA VAL A 73 -9.38 2.34 -2.67
C VAL A 73 -8.10 1.95 -3.40
N VAL A 74 -8.02 2.27 -4.66
CA VAL A 74 -6.92 1.87 -5.53
C VAL A 74 -6.47 2.98 -6.48
N HIS A 75 -5.18 3.03 -6.75
CA HIS A 75 -4.65 3.89 -7.80
C HIS A 75 -5.06 3.34 -9.18
N TYR A 76 -5.52 4.20 -10.10
CA TYR A 76 -6.06 3.80 -11.41
C TYR A 76 -5.14 2.85 -12.21
N ARG A 77 -3.81 3.00 -12.12
CA ARG A 77 -2.86 2.11 -12.79
C ARG A 77 -2.88 0.69 -12.22
N ASN A 78 -3.02 0.57 -10.91
CA ASN A 78 -3.18 -0.73 -10.28
C ASN A 78 -4.53 -1.33 -10.64
N LEU A 79 -5.58 -0.51 -10.69
CA LEU A 79 -6.89 -0.95 -11.15
C LEU A 79 -6.84 -1.48 -12.60
N GLN A 80 -6.20 -0.73 -13.51
CA GLN A 80 -5.99 -1.20 -14.89
C GLN A 80 -5.21 -2.51 -14.94
N TYR A 81 -4.19 -2.65 -14.10
CA TYR A 81 -3.41 -3.89 -14.00
C TYR A 81 -4.29 -5.04 -13.48
N TYR A 82 -5.06 -4.84 -12.41
CA TYR A 82 -5.95 -5.88 -11.86
C TYR A 82 -6.97 -6.35 -12.90
N ILE A 83 -7.58 -5.43 -13.63
CA ILE A 83 -8.49 -5.77 -14.73
C ILE A 83 -7.75 -6.54 -15.83
N SER A 84 -6.53 -6.15 -16.20
CA SER A 84 -5.73 -6.86 -17.19
C SER A 84 -5.36 -8.30 -16.77
N GLN A 85 -5.33 -8.56 -15.47
CA GLN A 85 -5.09 -9.89 -14.89
C GLN A 85 -6.39 -10.70 -14.71
N GLY A 86 -7.53 -10.16 -15.10
CA GLY A 86 -8.81 -10.86 -15.13
C GLY A 86 -9.77 -10.56 -13.97
N MET A 87 -9.43 -9.66 -13.03
CA MET A 87 -10.40 -9.16 -12.07
C MET A 87 -11.50 -8.37 -12.78
N VAL A 88 -12.72 -8.41 -12.25
CA VAL A 88 -13.87 -7.73 -12.84
C VAL A 88 -14.21 -6.49 -12.02
N LEU A 89 -14.25 -5.35 -12.67
CA LEU A 89 -14.74 -4.10 -12.06
C LEU A 89 -16.26 -4.11 -12.09
N GLU A 90 -16.89 -4.14 -10.92
CA GLU A 90 -18.35 -4.15 -10.78
C GLU A 90 -18.92 -2.74 -10.62
N HIS A 91 -18.29 -1.94 -9.75
CA HIS A 91 -18.80 -0.61 -9.44
C HIS A 91 -17.68 0.37 -9.13
N ILE A 92 -17.88 1.65 -9.48
CA ILE A 92 -17.03 2.78 -9.09
C ILE A 92 -17.88 3.73 -8.25
N TYR A 93 -17.55 3.90 -6.97
CA TYR A 93 -18.24 4.81 -6.07
C TYR A 93 -17.75 6.24 -6.23
N GLU A 94 -16.44 6.40 -6.28
CA GLU A 94 -15.79 7.71 -6.33
C GLU A 94 -14.47 7.60 -7.10
N ALA A 95 -14.16 8.64 -7.87
CA ALA A 95 -12.88 8.79 -8.54
C ALA A 95 -12.31 10.19 -8.23
N ILE A 96 -11.18 10.25 -7.54
CA ILE A 96 -10.50 11.50 -7.20
C ILE A 96 -9.39 11.76 -8.21
N LYS A 97 -9.51 12.88 -8.93
CA LYS A 97 -8.54 13.30 -9.93
C LYS A 97 -7.50 14.23 -9.31
N PHE A 98 -6.22 13.96 -9.56
CA PHE A 98 -5.11 14.81 -9.14
C PHE A 98 -4.30 15.31 -10.34
N ASP A 99 -3.92 16.57 -10.28
CA ASP A 99 -2.87 17.10 -11.14
C ASP A 99 -1.51 16.88 -10.49
N GLN A 100 -0.61 16.22 -11.21
CA GLN A 100 0.75 15.95 -10.73
C GLN A 100 1.77 16.87 -11.36
N SER A 101 2.65 17.42 -10.53
CA SER A 101 3.86 18.10 -10.98
C SER A 101 5.07 17.62 -10.19
N PRO A 102 6.28 17.57 -10.77
CA PRO A 102 7.49 17.17 -10.07
C PRO A 102 8.07 18.33 -9.24
N TRP A 103 7.23 19.03 -8.46
CA TRP A 103 7.60 20.25 -7.72
C TRP A 103 8.74 20.04 -6.71
N MET A 104 8.89 18.83 -6.18
CA MET A 104 9.97 18.46 -5.25
C MET A 104 11.25 17.97 -5.93
N LYS A 105 11.21 17.71 -7.24
CA LYS A 105 12.33 17.15 -7.96
C LYS A 105 13.64 17.94 -7.76
N PRO A 106 13.67 19.29 -7.85
CA PRO A 106 14.90 20.04 -7.66
C PRO A 106 15.53 19.85 -6.28
N TYR A 107 14.70 19.77 -5.23
CA TYR A 107 15.15 19.54 -3.85
C TYR A 107 15.76 18.15 -3.68
N ILE A 108 15.08 17.12 -4.18
CA ILE A 108 15.54 15.73 -4.10
C ILE A 108 16.84 15.53 -4.90
N GLU A 109 16.93 16.11 -6.10
CA GLU A 109 18.12 16.03 -6.95
C GLU A 109 19.33 16.75 -6.31
N MET A 110 19.10 17.91 -5.70
CA MET A 110 20.14 18.65 -4.97
C MET A 110 20.71 17.81 -3.82
N ASN A 111 19.86 17.26 -2.94
CA ASN A 111 20.31 16.42 -1.83
C ASN A 111 20.99 15.15 -2.31
N THR A 112 20.51 14.55 -3.40
CA THR A 112 21.12 13.36 -4.01
C THR A 112 22.52 13.67 -4.55
N ALA A 113 22.70 14.81 -5.20
CA ALA A 113 24.00 15.26 -5.69
C ALA A 113 24.99 15.56 -4.54
N LEU A 114 24.50 16.22 -3.46
CA LEU A 114 25.30 16.48 -2.26
C LEU A 114 25.70 15.19 -1.56
N ARG A 115 24.79 14.21 -1.45
CA ARG A 115 25.09 12.89 -0.92
C ARG A 115 26.17 12.15 -1.73
N ALA A 116 26.11 12.25 -3.05
CA ALA A 116 27.12 11.62 -3.92
C ALA A 116 28.53 12.25 -3.73
N LYS A 117 28.60 13.53 -3.34
CA LYS A 117 29.85 14.27 -3.08
C LYS A 117 30.29 14.21 -1.61
N ALA A 118 29.50 13.61 -0.74
CA ALA A 118 29.78 13.54 0.69
C ALA A 118 31.09 12.82 0.98
N LYS A 119 31.88 13.39 1.90
CA LYS A 119 33.23 12.91 2.23
C LYS A 119 33.24 11.90 3.37
N ASN A 120 32.17 11.82 4.15
CA ASN A 120 32.04 10.94 5.29
C ASN A 120 30.59 10.37 5.38
N ASP A 121 30.42 9.36 6.23
CA ASP A 121 29.13 8.68 6.35
C ASP A 121 28.07 9.56 7.05
N PHE A 122 28.48 10.47 7.95
CA PHE A 122 27.55 11.42 8.56
C PHE A 122 26.89 12.32 7.51
N GLU A 123 27.66 12.91 6.59
CA GLU A 123 27.11 13.71 5.49
C GLU A 123 26.18 12.90 4.58
N LYS A 124 26.55 11.66 4.26
CA LYS A 124 25.71 10.76 3.45
C LYS A 124 24.36 10.49 4.12
N ASP A 125 24.38 10.21 5.42
CA ASP A 125 23.18 9.93 6.18
C ASP A 125 22.34 11.19 6.39
N PHE A 126 22.99 12.34 6.58
CA PHE A 126 22.29 13.63 6.66
C PHE A 126 21.47 13.94 5.40
N PHE A 127 22.07 13.86 4.21
CA PHE A 127 21.34 14.12 2.97
C PHE A 127 20.28 13.05 2.66
N LYS A 128 20.49 11.80 3.07
CA LYS A 128 19.47 10.76 3.04
C LYS A 128 18.30 11.10 3.95
N LEU A 129 18.58 11.57 5.17
CA LEU A 129 17.54 11.99 6.11
C LEU A 129 16.74 13.17 5.56
N MET A 130 17.40 14.16 4.95
CA MET A 130 16.74 15.31 4.33
C MET A 130 15.72 14.89 3.27
N ASN A 131 16.05 13.94 2.43
CA ASN A 131 15.09 13.42 1.45
C ASN A 131 13.95 12.61 2.11
N ASN A 132 14.27 11.74 3.07
CA ASN A 132 13.28 10.90 3.71
C ASN A 132 12.31 11.68 4.61
N SER A 133 12.79 12.75 5.27
CA SER A 133 11.97 13.56 6.17
C SER A 133 10.78 14.23 5.47
N VAL A 134 10.96 14.61 4.21
CA VAL A 134 9.88 15.21 3.40
C VAL A 134 8.80 14.17 3.15
N PHE A 135 9.15 12.95 2.74
CA PHE A 135 8.17 11.87 2.56
C PHE A 135 7.47 11.52 3.88
N GLY A 136 8.22 11.42 4.96
CA GLY A 136 7.65 11.18 6.30
C GLY A 136 6.63 12.26 6.69
N LYS A 137 6.95 13.52 6.45
CA LYS A 137 6.07 14.64 6.79
C LYS A 137 4.81 14.70 5.92
N THR A 138 4.92 14.43 4.64
CA THR A 138 3.75 14.40 3.72
C THR A 138 2.79 13.25 4.02
N MET A 139 3.27 12.16 4.62
CA MET A 139 2.48 10.98 5.00
C MET A 139 1.99 11.01 6.46
N GLU A 140 2.29 12.07 7.21
CA GLU A 140 1.89 12.20 8.60
C GLU A 140 0.37 12.34 8.72
N ASN A 141 -0.23 11.51 9.60
CA ASN A 141 -1.63 11.63 9.92
C ASN A 141 -1.84 12.73 10.97
N LEU A 142 -2.23 13.92 10.53
CA LEU A 142 -2.43 15.10 11.38
C LEU A 142 -3.54 14.90 12.44
N GLN A 143 -4.53 14.05 12.16
CA GLN A 143 -5.63 13.79 13.10
C GLN A 143 -5.15 12.96 14.31
N LYS A 144 -4.18 12.07 14.12
CA LYS A 144 -3.61 11.28 15.23
C LYS A 144 -2.63 12.06 16.10
N GLY A 145 -2.01 13.12 15.56
CA GLY A 145 -1.06 13.96 16.28
C GLY A 145 -1.72 14.88 17.31
N ASN A 146 -3.01 15.20 17.18
CA ASN A 146 -3.73 16.12 18.07
C ASN A 146 -4.37 15.45 19.29
N THR A 147 -4.19 14.15 19.49
CA THR A 147 -4.81 13.42 20.61
C THR A 147 -3.86 13.25 21.82
N SER A 148 -2.70 13.92 21.84
CA SER A 148 -1.74 13.89 22.94
C SER A 148 -1.53 15.29 23.54
N LEU A 149 -2.61 15.89 24.03
CA LEU A 149 -2.58 17.00 25.00
C LEU A 149 -3.47 16.65 26.18
#